data_43e0f2d798617e95110ae658c376e060
#
_entry.id   43e0f2d798617e95110ae658c376e060
#
_cell.length_a   1.000
_cell.length_b   1.000
_cell.length_c   1.000
_cell.angle_alpha   90.00
_cell.angle_beta   90.00
_cell.angle_gamma   90.00
#
_symmetry.space_group_name_H-M   'P 1'
#
loop_
_entity.id
_entity.type
_entity.pdbx_description
1 polymer ?
#
loop_
_entity_poly.entity_id
_entity_poly.type
_entity_poly.pdbx_seq_one_letter_code
_entity_poly.pdbx_strand_id
1 'polypeptide(L)'
;MAATNIIGRRFDREVVNLGFSANAFLDKEIAELMSEVEASAYVLDFVPNASVSQIKELTIPFYRILRKKHRTTPIIFVEDPQFPSAVYNRVLADEIREKNEALQLVYKELQKEKEKNIYYVPSQALIGDDYEATVDGIHSVSYTHLRAHETGAYL
;
A
#
# COMPACT_ATOMS: atom_id res chain seq x y z
N MET A 1 13.40 -11.73 -1.72
CA MET A 1 12.95 -11.38 -3.10
C MET A 1 11.82 -10.38 -2.94
N ALA A 2 11.79 -9.25 -3.65
CA ALA A 2 10.76 -8.23 -3.47
C ALA A 2 9.38 -8.75 -3.91
N ALA A 3 8.31 -8.31 -3.22
CA ALA A 3 6.91 -8.64 -3.52
C ALA A 3 6.57 -8.35 -4.98
N THR A 4 7.00 -7.20 -5.47
CA THR A 4 6.81 -6.75 -6.84
C THR A 4 7.29 -7.76 -7.89
N ASN A 5 8.43 -8.41 -7.65
CA ASN A 5 8.96 -9.43 -8.56
C ASN A 5 8.10 -10.72 -8.57
N ILE A 6 7.49 -11.05 -7.43
CA ILE A 6 6.58 -12.21 -7.32
C ILE A 6 5.29 -11.90 -8.06
N ILE A 7 4.73 -10.72 -7.85
CA ILE A 7 3.52 -10.24 -8.55
C ILE A 7 3.76 -10.22 -10.04
N GLY A 8 4.86 -9.62 -10.51
CA GLY A 8 5.18 -9.56 -11.93
C GLY A 8 5.22 -10.94 -12.60
N ARG A 9 5.89 -11.93 -11.97
CA ARG A 9 5.93 -13.31 -12.49
C ARG A 9 4.57 -14.00 -12.44
N ARG A 10 3.79 -13.78 -11.37
CA ARG A 10 2.49 -14.42 -11.18
C ARG A 10 1.48 -14.01 -12.24
N PHE A 11 1.48 -12.73 -12.58
CA PHE A 11 0.53 -12.14 -13.52
C PHE A 11 1.11 -11.95 -14.93
N ASP A 12 2.37 -12.36 -15.14
CA ASP A 12 3.08 -12.12 -16.40
C ASP A 12 3.00 -10.64 -16.83
N ARG A 13 3.33 -9.75 -15.87
CA ARG A 13 3.28 -8.30 -16.06
C ARG A 13 4.57 -7.64 -15.59
N GLU A 14 4.97 -6.61 -16.31
CA GLU A 14 6.02 -5.71 -15.83
C GLU A 14 5.56 -4.95 -14.60
N VAL A 15 6.43 -4.84 -13.60
CA VAL A 15 6.16 -4.08 -12.38
C VAL A 15 7.27 -3.06 -12.16
N VAL A 16 6.91 -1.79 -12.14
CA VAL A 16 7.80 -0.69 -11.76
C VAL A 16 7.74 -0.53 -10.25
N ASN A 17 8.86 -0.79 -9.56
CA ASN A 17 8.95 -0.66 -8.11
C ASN A 17 9.60 0.67 -7.74
N LEU A 18 8.82 1.53 -7.07
CA LEU A 18 9.23 2.84 -6.58
C LEU A 18 9.30 2.88 -5.04
N GLY A 19 9.72 1.81 -4.40
CA GLY A 19 9.76 1.68 -2.94
C GLY A 19 10.78 2.56 -2.22
N PHE A 20 11.79 3.08 -2.91
CA PHE A 20 12.79 4.07 -2.43
C PHE A 20 13.40 3.81 -1.05
N SER A 21 13.42 2.56 -0.59
CA SER A 21 14.06 2.16 0.69
C SER A 21 13.73 3.12 1.85
N ALA A 22 12.53 3.00 2.41
CA ALA A 22 12.00 3.80 3.52
C ALA A 22 11.73 5.29 3.21
N ASN A 23 11.68 5.69 1.93
CA ASN A 23 11.47 7.10 1.53
C ASN A 23 10.20 7.29 0.67
N ALA A 24 9.19 6.44 0.82
CA ALA A 24 7.90 6.62 0.14
C ALA A 24 7.00 7.57 0.98
N PHE A 25 7.16 8.87 0.83
CA PHE A 25 6.49 9.90 1.64
C PHE A 25 5.39 10.68 0.92
N LEU A 26 4.92 10.18 -0.23
CA LEU A 26 3.90 10.86 -1.04
C LEU A 26 4.38 12.19 -1.65
N ASP A 27 5.64 12.28 -2.04
CA ASP A 27 6.19 13.46 -2.69
C ASP A 27 5.45 13.77 -3.98
N LYS A 28 5.10 15.04 -4.17
CA LYS A 28 4.36 15.51 -5.34
C LYS A 28 5.08 15.19 -6.65
N GLU A 29 6.39 15.36 -6.68
CA GLU A 29 7.24 15.08 -7.83
C GLU A 29 7.19 13.61 -8.24
N ILE A 30 7.09 12.72 -7.26
CA ILE A 30 6.92 11.28 -7.52
C ILE A 30 5.54 11.01 -8.13
N ALA A 31 4.48 11.65 -7.63
CA ALA A 31 3.15 11.52 -8.24
C ALA A 31 3.14 12.02 -9.69
N GLU A 32 3.83 13.13 -9.98
CA GLU A 32 3.95 13.68 -11.32
C GLU A 32 4.68 12.71 -12.24
N LEU A 33 5.83 12.17 -11.84
CA LEU A 33 6.58 11.14 -12.59
C LEU A 33 5.77 9.85 -12.79
N MET A 34 5.12 9.34 -11.73
CA MET A 34 4.24 8.17 -11.84
C MET A 34 3.11 8.42 -12.84
N SER A 35 2.58 9.62 -12.90
CA SER A 35 1.52 9.97 -13.84
C SER A 35 1.95 9.97 -15.30
N GLU A 36 3.24 9.90 -15.60
CA GLU A 36 3.77 9.77 -16.97
C GLU A 36 3.83 8.31 -17.45
N VAL A 37 3.70 7.37 -16.52
CA VAL A 37 3.75 5.93 -16.82
C VAL A 37 2.33 5.41 -17.10
N GLU A 38 2.11 4.83 -18.28
CA GLU A 38 0.88 4.10 -18.59
C GLU A 38 0.89 2.76 -17.85
N ALA A 39 0.11 2.64 -16.81
CA ALA A 39 0.03 1.45 -15.98
C ALA A 39 -1.37 0.82 -16.01
N SER A 40 -1.46 -0.50 -15.85
CA SER A 40 -2.72 -1.21 -15.68
C SER A 40 -3.34 -0.96 -14.29
N ALA A 41 -2.52 -0.66 -13.29
CA ALA A 41 -2.94 -0.26 -11.95
C ALA A 41 -1.79 0.50 -11.25
N TYR A 42 -2.15 1.40 -10.33
CA TYR A 42 -1.22 2.04 -9.41
C TYR A 42 -1.47 1.47 -8.00
N VAL A 43 -0.40 1.03 -7.34
CA VAL A 43 -0.46 0.53 -5.97
C VAL A 43 0.25 1.54 -5.07
N LEU A 44 -0.47 2.10 -4.11
CA LEU A 44 0.01 3.10 -3.17
C LEU A 44 0.29 2.41 -1.82
N ASP A 45 1.52 1.91 -1.67
CA ASP A 45 2.06 1.21 -0.50
C ASP A 45 3.10 2.08 0.19
N PHE A 46 2.64 3.14 0.86
CA PHE A 46 3.48 4.16 1.50
C PHE A 46 3.27 4.22 3.02
N VAL A 47 2.21 3.62 3.53
CA VAL A 47 1.79 3.77 4.93
C VAL A 47 2.88 3.39 5.94
N PRO A 48 3.68 2.33 5.74
CA PRO A 48 4.78 2.02 6.65
C PRO A 48 5.77 3.16 6.85
N ASN A 49 5.99 3.99 5.82
CA ASN A 49 7.00 5.05 5.85
C ASN A 49 6.43 6.42 6.24
N ALA A 50 5.18 6.70 5.89
CA ALA A 50 4.56 8.00 6.12
C ALA A 50 4.09 8.18 7.56
N SER A 51 4.16 9.40 8.08
CA SER A 51 3.52 9.77 9.33
C SER A 51 2.00 9.92 9.17
N VAL A 52 1.27 9.90 10.28
CA VAL A 52 -0.19 10.13 10.30
C VAL A 52 -0.57 11.47 9.66
N SER A 53 0.21 12.53 9.88
CA SER A 53 -0.03 13.84 9.26
C SER A 53 0.18 13.79 7.75
N GLN A 54 1.28 13.17 7.28
CA GLN A 54 1.55 13.01 5.85
C GLN A 54 0.43 12.20 5.16
N ILE A 55 -0.03 11.12 5.78
CA ILE A 55 -1.14 10.31 5.25
C ILE A 55 -2.39 11.17 5.05
N LYS A 56 -2.76 11.97 6.06
CA LYS A 56 -3.96 12.82 6.01
C LYS A 56 -3.84 13.96 5.02
N GLU A 57 -2.66 14.58 4.91
CA GLU A 57 -2.47 15.80 4.14
C GLU A 57 -2.06 15.52 2.69
N LEU A 58 -1.28 14.46 2.42
CA LEU A 58 -0.64 14.26 1.12
C LEU A 58 -1.33 13.20 0.25
N THR A 59 -2.09 12.26 0.82
CA THR A 59 -2.67 11.16 0.04
C THR A 59 -3.65 11.64 -1.02
N ILE A 60 -4.58 12.56 -0.67
CA ILE A 60 -5.56 13.08 -1.64
C ILE A 60 -4.87 13.90 -2.74
N PRO A 61 -3.97 14.85 -2.44
CA PRO A 61 -3.20 15.55 -3.47
C PRO A 61 -2.44 14.61 -4.40
N PHE A 62 -1.74 13.61 -3.86
CA PHE A 62 -1.01 12.59 -4.62
C PHE A 62 -1.96 11.82 -5.54
N TYR A 63 -3.05 11.30 -5.00
CA TYR A 63 -4.10 10.62 -5.74
C TYR A 63 -4.65 11.47 -6.90
N ARG A 64 -4.93 12.74 -6.66
CA ARG A 64 -5.51 13.64 -7.66
C ARG A 64 -4.57 13.88 -8.84
N ILE A 65 -3.26 13.91 -8.62
CA ILE A 65 -2.26 14.02 -9.70
C ILE A 65 -2.37 12.80 -10.62
N LEU A 66 -2.39 11.59 -10.08
CA LEU A 66 -2.56 10.37 -10.86
C LEU A 66 -3.91 10.35 -11.57
N ARG A 67 -4.99 10.60 -10.86
CA ARG A 67 -6.36 10.52 -11.39
C ARG A 67 -6.63 11.54 -12.49
N LYS A 68 -5.97 12.67 -12.48
CA LYS A 68 -6.09 13.71 -13.53
C LYS A 68 -5.69 13.18 -14.92
N LYS A 69 -4.62 12.38 -15.00
CA LYS A 69 -4.16 11.75 -16.25
C LYS A 69 -4.85 10.41 -16.50
N HIS A 70 -5.00 9.60 -15.47
CA HIS A 70 -5.46 8.22 -15.54
C HIS A 70 -6.86 8.09 -14.93
N ARG A 71 -7.85 8.54 -15.68
CA ARG A 71 -9.25 8.68 -15.21
C ARG A 71 -9.92 7.38 -14.78
N THR A 72 -9.51 6.26 -15.38
CA THR A 72 -10.15 4.95 -15.17
C THR A 72 -9.21 3.88 -14.63
N THR A 73 -7.92 4.13 -14.62
CA THR A 73 -6.93 3.18 -14.11
C THR A 73 -7.18 2.89 -12.63
N PRO A 74 -7.22 1.62 -12.21
CA PRO A 74 -7.30 1.23 -10.82
C PRO A 74 -6.21 1.87 -9.97
N ILE A 75 -6.60 2.45 -8.83
CA ILE A 75 -5.67 2.93 -7.80
C ILE A 75 -5.97 2.17 -6.52
N ILE A 76 -4.98 1.49 -5.99
CA ILE A 76 -5.09 0.56 -4.87
C ILE A 76 -4.35 1.16 -3.69
N PHE A 77 -5.05 1.38 -2.58
CA PHE A 77 -4.48 1.83 -1.32
C PHE A 77 -4.21 0.64 -0.43
N VAL A 78 -3.00 0.56 0.13
CA VAL A 78 -2.56 -0.58 0.94
C VAL A 78 -2.28 -0.08 2.36
N GLU A 79 -2.86 -0.76 3.36
CA GLU A 79 -2.57 -0.50 4.78
C GLU A 79 -1.15 -0.94 5.18
N ASP A 80 -0.69 -0.41 6.31
CA ASP A 80 0.50 -0.92 7.00
C ASP A 80 0.20 -2.33 7.54
N PRO A 81 1.05 -3.33 7.24
CA PRO A 81 0.84 -4.68 7.75
C PRO A 81 0.85 -4.73 9.28
N GLN A 82 0.09 -5.64 9.84
CA GLN A 82 0.15 -5.93 11.26
C GLN A 82 1.35 -6.83 11.56
N PHE A 83 2.52 -6.22 11.75
CA PHE A 83 3.76 -6.96 11.95
C PHE A 83 3.75 -7.84 13.21
N PRO A 84 4.38 -9.03 13.18
CA PRO A 84 4.50 -9.89 14.35
C PRO A 84 5.11 -9.20 15.59
N SER A 85 6.05 -8.29 15.39
CA SER A 85 6.67 -7.50 16.47
C SER A 85 5.68 -6.59 17.20
N ALA A 86 4.58 -6.19 16.56
CA ALA A 86 3.53 -5.38 17.19
C ALA A 86 2.79 -6.12 18.32
N VAL A 87 2.83 -7.46 18.34
CA VAL A 87 2.24 -8.26 19.44
C VAL A 87 2.93 -7.97 20.78
N TYR A 88 4.22 -7.67 20.75
CA TYR A 88 5.06 -7.43 21.93
C TYR A 88 5.42 -5.95 22.10
N ASN A 89 5.24 -5.14 21.07
CA ASN A 89 5.56 -3.71 21.07
C ASN A 89 4.28 -2.87 20.90
N ARG A 90 3.74 -2.41 22.03
CA ARG A 90 2.50 -1.60 22.04
C ARG A 90 2.66 -0.28 21.27
N VAL A 91 3.83 0.34 21.32
CA VAL A 91 4.07 1.60 20.61
C VAL A 91 3.95 1.38 19.11
N LEU A 92 4.57 0.31 18.58
CA LEU A 92 4.45 -0.05 17.18
C LEU A 92 3.00 -0.42 16.80
N ALA A 93 2.31 -1.18 17.66
CA ALA A 93 0.91 -1.55 17.43
C ALA A 93 -0.01 -0.33 17.33
N ASP A 94 0.18 0.64 18.23
CA ASP A 94 -0.58 1.88 18.24
C ASP A 94 -0.25 2.74 16.99
N GLU A 95 1.02 2.83 16.60
CA GLU A 95 1.46 3.54 15.41
C GLU A 95 0.81 2.97 14.14
N ILE A 96 0.87 1.65 13.94
CA ILE A 96 0.25 0.95 12.80
C ILE A 96 -1.26 1.24 12.78
N ARG A 97 -1.93 1.13 13.92
CA ARG A 97 -3.36 1.39 14.02
C ARG A 97 -3.69 2.82 13.59
N GLU A 98 -2.98 3.82 14.14
CA GLU A 98 -3.24 5.24 13.86
C GLU A 98 -3.01 5.58 12.38
N LYS A 99 -1.96 5.03 11.77
CA LYS A 99 -1.67 5.18 10.34
C LYS A 99 -2.78 4.58 9.47
N ASN A 100 -3.20 3.35 9.79
CA ASN A 100 -4.26 2.67 9.05
C ASN A 100 -5.61 3.38 9.21
N GLU A 101 -5.96 3.85 10.41
CA GLU A 101 -7.15 4.69 10.63
C GLU A 101 -7.11 5.97 9.80
N ALA A 102 -5.95 6.63 9.70
CA ALA A 102 -5.78 7.80 8.86
C ALA A 102 -6.01 7.49 7.38
N LEU A 103 -5.46 6.38 6.86
CA LEU A 103 -5.70 5.95 5.48
C LEU A 103 -7.17 5.61 5.23
N GLN A 104 -7.83 4.93 6.17
CA GLN A 104 -9.26 4.62 6.07
C GLN A 104 -10.13 5.88 5.99
N LEU A 105 -9.80 6.91 6.76
CA LEU A 105 -10.51 8.20 6.71
C LEU A 105 -10.37 8.84 5.33
N VAL A 106 -9.16 8.90 4.79
CA VAL A 106 -8.89 9.41 3.44
C VAL A 106 -9.66 8.61 2.38
N TYR A 107 -9.62 7.28 2.45
CA TYR A 107 -10.35 6.44 1.51
C TYR A 107 -11.86 6.65 1.58
N LYS A 108 -12.43 6.78 2.78
CA LYS A 108 -13.86 7.10 2.96
C LYS A 108 -14.22 8.48 2.40
N GLU A 109 -13.30 9.45 2.46
CA GLU A 109 -13.50 10.76 1.85
C GLU A 109 -13.61 10.65 0.32
N LEU A 110 -12.69 9.95 -0.32
CA LEU A 110 -12.73 9.68 -1.75
C LEU A 110 -14.00 8.93 -2.17
N GLN A 111 -14.48 7.98 -1.35
CA GLN A 111 -15.75 7.30 -1.59
C GLN A 111 -16.96 8.26 -1.51
N LYS A 112 -16.97 9.20 -0.55
CA LYS A 112 -18.02 10.23 -0.44
C LYS A 112 -18.03 11.16 -1.65
N GLU A 113 -16.85 11.44 -2.22
CA GLU A 113 -16.69 12.19 -3.48
C GLU A 113 -17.13 11.37 -4.71
N LYS A 114 -17.54 10.09 -4.51
CA LYS A 114 -17.95 9.15 -5.56
C LYS A 114 -16.83 8.83 -6.55
N GLU A 115 -15.60 8.87 -6.09
CA GLU A 115 -14.44 8.42 -6.88
C GLU A 115 -14.58 6.95 -7.25
N LYS A 116 -14.24 6.63 -8.49
CA LYS A 116 -14.36 5.27 -9.05
C LYS A 116 -13.01 4.63 -9.27
N ASN A 117 -13.02 3.30 -9.39
CA ASN A 117 -11.80 2.51 -9.62
C ASN A 117 -10.73 2.77 -8.54
N ILE A 118 -11.18 2.93 -7.31
CA ILE A 118 -10.35 2.93 -6.11
C ILE A 118 -10.59 1.64 -5.33
N TYR A 119 -9.52 1.05 -4.82
CA TYR A 119 -9.55 -0.22 -4.11
C TYR A 119 -8.76 -0.10 -2.82
N TYR A 120 -9.09 -0.93 -1.85
CA TYR A 120 -8.49 -0.89 -0.52
C TYR A 120 -8.07 -2.28 -0.08
N VAL A 121 -6.83 -2.40 0.37
CA VAL A 121 -6.24 -3.64 0.89
C VAL A 121 -6.00 -3.47 2.39
N PRO A 122 -6.79 -4.15 3.24
CA PRO A 122 -6.63 -4.05 4.68
C PRO A 122 -5.42 -4.84 5.18
N SER A 123 -4.86 -4.44 6.31
CA SER A 123 -3.65 -5.01 6.91
C SER A 123 -3.73 -6.52 7.16
N GLN A 124 -4.92 -7.01 7.54
CA GLN A 124 -5.15 -8.44 7.81
C GLN A 124 -4.94 -9.34 6.60
N ALA A 125 -4.99 -8.76 5.39
CA ALA A 125 -4.82 -9.49 4.15
C ALA A 125 -3.36 -9.59 3.70
N LEU A 126 -2.41 -8.88 4.36
CA LEU A 126 -1.06 -8.69 3.84
C LEU A 126 -0.07 -9.76 4.29
N ILE A 127 -0.07 -10.12 5.56
CA ILE A 127 0.92 -11.04 6.14
C ILE A 127 0.23 -12.07 7.02
N GLY A 128 -0.37 -13.05 6.69
CA GLY A 128 -0.92 -14.13 7.53
C GLY A 128 -0.93 -13.90 9.06
N ASP A 129 -1.38 -14.87 9.77
CA ASP A 129 -1.54 -14.84 11.24
C ASP A 129 -0.67 -15.89 11.98
N ASP A 130 0.22 -16.57 11.23
CA ASP A 130 1.11 -17.60 11.75
C ASP A 130 2.46 -17.07 12.26
N TYR A 131 2.68 -15.78 12.18
CA TYR A 131 3.91 -15.07 12.58
C TYR A 131 5.18 -15.47 11.82
N GLU A 132 5.10 -16.28 10.77
CA GLU A 132 6.27 -16.75 10.01
C GLU A 132 6.59 -15.85 8.80
N ALA A 133 5.83 -14.80 8.63
CA ALA A 133 5.85 -13.96 7.45
C ALA A 133 7.02 -12.97 7.38
N THR A 134 7.82 -12.84 8.44
CA THR A 134 8.89 -11.85 8.53
C THR A 134 10.19 -12.47 9.03
N VAL A 135 11.34 -11.88 8.65
CA VAL A 135 12.67 -12.32 9.10
C VAL A 135 12.98 -11.87 10.54
N ASP A 136 12.53 -10.66 10.87
CA ASP A 136 12.91 -9.95 12.10
C ASP A 136 11.70 -9.34 12.83
N GLY A 137 10.51 -9.77 12.48
CA GLY A 137 9.26 -9.25 13.01
C GLY A 137 8.69 -8.04 12.25
N ILE A 138 9.39 -7.55 11.21
CA ILE A 138 8.99 -6.41 10.39
C ILE A 138 9.18 -6.72 8.89
N HIS A 139 10.38 -7.10 8.46
CA HIS A 139 10.68 -7.28 7.03
C HIS A 139 10.15 -8.60 6.50
N SER A 140 9.21 -8.49 5.57
CA SER A 140 8.56 -9.65 4.96
C SER A 140 9.50 -10.54 4.18
N VAL A 141 9.32 -11.86 4.31
CA VAL A 141 9.99 -12.86 3.47
C VAL A 141 9.15 -13.28 2.27
N SER A 142 9.78 -13.94 1.30
CA SER A 142 9.10 -14.35 0.05
C SER A 142 7.84 -15.21 0.26
N TYR A 143 7.76 -15.91 1.37
CA TYR A 143 6.63 -16.78 1.74
C TYR A 143 5.34 -16.00 2.02
N THR A 144 5.43 -14.82 2.64
CA THR A 144 4.28 -13.96 2.92
C THR A 144 3.55 -13.51 1.69
N HIS A 145 4.28 -13.21 0.64
CA HIS A 145 3.69 -12.75 -0.61
C HIS A 145 2.95 -13.86 -1.36
N LEU A 146 3.24 -15.12 -1.07
CA LEU A 146 2.49 -16.25 -1.62
C LEU A 146 1.10 -16.39 -0.97
N ARG A 147 0.98 -16.14 0.34
CA ARG A 147 -0.31 -16.22 1.06
C ARG A 147 -1.29 -15.12 0.67
N ALA A 148 -0.83 -13.92 0.40
CA ALA A 148 -1.69 -12.85 -0.08
C ALA A 148 -2.43 -13.21 -1.38
N HIS A 149 -1.93 -14.21 -2.12
CA HIS A 149 -2.55 -14.71 -3.34
C HIS A 149 -3.49 -15.91 -3.13
N GLU A 150 -3.37 -16.61 -2.00
CA GLU A 150 -4.24 -17.77 -1.71
C GLU A 150 -5.61 -17.37 -1.20
N THR A 151 -5.74 -16.17 -0.63
CA THR A 151 -7.00 -15.68 -0.07
C THR A 151 -8.01 -15.20 -1.11
N GLY A 152 -7.66 -15.18 -2.41
CA GLY A 152 -8.60 -14.85 -3.50
C GLY A 152 -9.24 -13.46 -3.42
N ALA A 153 -8.73 -12.58 -2.58
CA ALA A 153 -9.34 -11.29 -2.26
C ALA A 153 -8.95 -10.17 -3.23
N TYR A 154 -8.19 -10.48 -4.29
CA TYR A 154 -7.61 -9.44 -5.12
C TYR A 154 -7.79 -9.72 -6.61
N LEU A 155 -8.97 -9.51 -7.07
CA LEU A 155 -9.23 -9.04 -8.47
C LEU A 155 -10.69 -8.70 -8.62
#